data_e573c8f85cd8e54a76167e9a67a4c776
#
_entry.id   e573c8f85cd8e54a76167e9a67a4c776
#
_cell.length_a   1.000
_cell.length_b   1.000
_cell.length_c   1.000
_cell.angle_alpha   90.00
_cell.angle_beta   90.00
_cell.angle_gamma   90.00
#
_symmetry.space_group_name_H-M   'P 1'
#
loop_
_entity.id
_entity.type
_entity.pdbx_description
1 polymer ?
#
loop_
_entity_poly.entity_id
_entity_poly.type
_entity_poly.pdbx_seq_one_letter_code
_entity_poly.pdbx_strand_id
1 'polypeptide(L)'
;RSLPGVVMVEDLGLAEPNMHEAVPNMGVDAVWQDLGLDGTGSVIAILDTGVRGDHEGLNDMDDDPFTCIDDPPDPLDPNPQPIPADCDPKIIAFYDAVFTDEEHDASESFDSGTHGTHVAGIAAGSGGGQTDPTTGLRYVGAAPGAWLINILACCDGDIEDVMQGAQWAIDNKDVHNIDIVTSSLGEQQFEIHFDNDGNSAWSRQMDMVVEAGIITTLSAGNEFGGATFAGCNTIDSPGDARLPVT
;
A
#
# COMPACT_ATOMS: atom_id res chain seq x y z
N ARG A 1 -34.78 22.71 -17.71
CA ARG A 1 -34.32 24.00 -18.29
C ARG A 1 -32.84 23.90 -18.48
N SER A 2 -32.35 23.98 -19.73
CA SER A 2 -30.93 24.09 -20.03
C SER A 2 -30.45 25.48 -19.68
N LEU A 3 -29.42 25.57 -18.83
CA LEU A 3 -28.72 26.82 -18.57
C LEU A 3 -27.67 27.03 -19.65
N PRO A 4 -27.57 28.21 -20.27
CA PRO A 4 -26.54 28.49 -21.27
C PRO A 4 -25.13 28.31 -20.70
N GLY A 5 -24.31 27.53 -21.36
CA GLY A 5 -22.92 27.25 -20.95
C GLY A 5 -22.75 26.04 -20.00
N VAL A 6 -23.84 25.37 -19.60
CA VAL A 6 -23.76 24.12 -18.84
C VAL A 6 -23.69 22.96 -19.82
N VAL A 7 -22.58 22.23 -19.80
CA VAL A 7 -22.32 21.10 -20.69
C VAL A 7 -22.85 19.80 -20.06
N MET A 8 -22.77 19.68 -18.74
CA MET A 8 -23.25 18.52 -17.97
C MET A 8 -23.66 18.96 -16.57
N VAL A 9 -24.68 18.33 -16.03
CA VAL A 9 -25.03 18.38 -14.60
C VAL A 9 -25.03 16.94 -14.12
N GLU A 10 -24.17 16.64 -13.19
CA GLU A 10 -24.06 15.32 -12.58
C GLU A 10 -24.46 15.44 -11.10
N ASP A 11 -25.20 14.47 -10.61
CA ASP A 11 -25.46 14.34 -9.20
C ASP A 11 -24.19 13.77 -8.55
N LEU A 12 -23.49 14.62 -7.82
CA LEU A 12 -22.36 14.19 -7.02
C LEU A 12 -22.91 13.46 -5.81
N GLY A 13 -23.06 12.15 -5.93
CA GLY A 13 -23.36 11.28 -4.80
C GLY A 13 -22.36 11.47 -3.64
N LEU A 14 -22.72 10.99 -2.47
CA LEU A 14 -21.79 10.97 -1.34
C LEU A 14 -20.61 10.05 -1.68
N ALA A 15 -19.40 10.52 -1.41
CA ALA A 15 -18.23 9.66 -1.49
C ALA A 15 -18.26 8.71 -0.29
N GLU A 16 -18.31 7.42 -0.55
CA GLU A 16 -18.28 6.36 0.47
C GLU A 16 -17.02 5.50 0.28
N PRO A 17 -16.48 4.90 1.35
CA PRO A 17 -15.38 3.95 1.22
C PRO A 17 -15.84 2.72 0.45
N ASN A 18 -15.22 2.41 -0.69
CA ASN A 18 -15.77 1.47 -1.67
C ASN A 18 -15.03 0.13 -1.76
N MET A 19 -14.29 -0.32 -0.72
CA MET A 19 -13.60 -1.61 -0.79
C MET A 19 -14.57 -2.79 -0.99
N HIS A 20 -15.75 -2.74 -0.39
CA HIS A 20 -16.80 -3.75 -0.58
C HIS A 20 -17.34 -3.79 -2.01
N GLU A 21 -17.16 -2.73 -2.79
CA GLU A 21 -17.50 -2.69 -4.23
C GLU A 21 -16.27 -2.92 -5.10
N ALA A 22 -15.09 -2.42 -4.69
CA ALA A 22 -13.87 -2.52 -5.47
C ALA A 22 -13.42 -3.99 -5.62
N VAL A 23 -13.40 -4.74 -4.54
CA VAL A 23 -13.02 -6.16 -4.52
C VAL A 23 -13.83 -6.99 -5.52
N PRO A 24 -15.19 -7.00 -5.49
CA PRO A 24 -15.97 -7.75 -6.47
C PRO A 24 -15.91 -7.14 -7.88
N ASN A 25 -15.84 -5.82 -8.02
CA ASN A 25 -15.75 -5.18 -9.34
C ASN A 25 -14.43 -5.49 -10.07
N MET A 26 -13.36 -5.72 -9.31
CA MET A 26 -12.07 -6.16 -9.85
C MET A 26 -11.97 -7.67 -10.02
N GLY A 27 -12.96 -8.43 -9.54
CA GLY A 27 -12.96 -9.89 -9.59
C GLY A 27 -12.04 -10.56 -8.56
N VAL A 28 -11.60 -9.83 -7.55
CA VAL A 28 -10.71 -10.35 -6.51
C VAL A 28 -11.42 -11.41 -5.68
N ASP A 29 -12.70 -11.22 -5.39
CA ASP A 29 -13.54 -12.20 -4.71
C ASP A 29 -13.62 -13.54 -5.47
N ALA A 30 -13.62 -13.51 -6.81
CA ALA A 30 -13.55 -14.71 -7.62
C ALA A 30 -12.18 -15.41 -7.50
N VAL A 31 -11.10 -14.65 -7.37
CA VAL A 31 -9.75 -15.22 -7.12
C VAL A 31 -9.72 -15.95 -5.79
N TRP A 32 -10.31 -15.39 -4.74
CA TRP A 32 -10.41 -16.07 -3.45
C TRP A 32 -11.27 -17.34 -3.52
N GLN A 33 -12.46 -17.25 -4.14
CA GLN A 33 -13.43 -18.34 -4.16
C GLN A 33 -13.05 -19.47 -5.12
N ASP A 34 -12.59 -19.13 -6.32
CA ASP A 34 -12.35 -20.09 -7.38
C ASP A 34 -10.94 -20.70 -7.34
N LEU A 35 -9.94 -19.91 -6.86
CA LEU A 35 -8.55 -20.30 -6.85
C LEU A 35 -7.99 -20.55 -5.43
N GLY A 36 -8.67 -20.08 -4.39
CA GLY A 36 -8.19 -20.16 -3.02
C GLY A 36 -6.95 -19.30 -2.77
N LEU A 37 -6.78 -18.21 -3.54
CA LEU A 37 -5.64 -17.30 -3.44
C LEU A 37 -6.09 -16.00 -2.79
N ASP A 38 -5.73 -15.80 -1.54
CA ASP A 38 -6.06 -14.64 -0.70
C ASP A 38 -4.82 -13.82 -0.29
N GLY A 39 -3.66 -14.16 -0.82
CA GLY A 39 -2.38 -13.55 -0.48
C GLY A 39 -1.57 -14.32 0.55
N THR A 40 -2.11 -15.41 1.11
CA THR A 40 -1.39 -16.25 2.08
C THR A 40 -0.03 -16.67 1.53
N GLY A 41 1.03 -16.40 2.30
CA GLY A 41 2.42 -16.68 1.96
C GLY A 41 3.12 -15.58 1.15
N SER A 42 2.43 -14.48 0.83
CA SER A 42 3.03 -13.32 0.17
C SER A 42 3.38 -12.23 1.17
N VAL A 43 4.42 -11.45 0.87
CA VAL A 43 4.87 -10.30 1.64
C VAL A 43 4.79 -9.02 0.80
N ILE A 44 4.04 -8.05 1.28
CA ILE A 44 3.84 -6.75 0.62
C ILE A 44 4.50 -5.65 1.46
N ALA A 45 5.48 -4.97 0.89
CA ALA A 45 6.08 -3.79 1.51
C ALA A 45 5.33 -2.52 1.08
N ILE A 46 4.88 -1.76 2.05
CA ILE A 46 4.18 -0.48 1.90
C ILE A 46 5.20 0.64 2.04
N LEU A 47 5.57 1.24 0.93
CA LEU A 47 6.51 2.37 0.85
C LEU A 47 5.70 3.67 0.84
N ASP A 48 5.47 4.26 2.04
CA ASP A 48 4.49 5.33 2.21
C ASP A 48 4.77 6.17 3.48
N THR A 49 3.76 6.81 4.06
CA THR A 49 3.83 7.60 5.31
C THR A 49 4.03 6.78 6.57
N GLY A 50 4.16 5.49 6.44
CA GLY A 50 4.15 4.51 7.52
C GLY A 50 2.84 3.73 7.60
N VAL A 51 2.80 2.75 8.47
CA VAL A 51 1.63 1.89 8.71
C VAL A 51 1.45 1.70 10.21
N ARG A 52 0.24 1.90 10.70
CA ARG A 52 -0.12 1.62 12.10
C ARG A 52 -0.33 0.14 12.32
N GLY A 53 0.61 -0.50 12.98
CA GLY A 53 0.53 -1.92 13.32
C GLY A 53 -0.57 -2.26 14.33
N ASP A 54 -1.01 -1.28 15.13
CA ASP A 54 -2.08 -1.41 16.11
C ASP A 54 -3.48 -1.13 15.55
N HIS A 55 -3.62 -0.96 14.23
CA HIS A 55 -4.92 -0.71 13.62
C HIS A 55 -5.72 -2.01 13.52
N GLU A 56 -6.96 -2.02 14.01
CA GLU A 56 -7.84 -3.21 14.06
C GLU A 56 -7.93 -3.99 12.74
N GLY A 57 -7.85 -3.32 11.60
CA GLY A 57 -7.87 -3.95 10.28
C GLY A 57 -6.53 -4.48 9.80
N LEU A 58 -5.46 -4.36 10.61
CA LEU A 58 -4.10 -4.74 10.24
C LEU A 58 -3.35 -5.49 11.36
N ASN A 59 -4.01 -5.72 12.50
CA ASN A 59 -3.36 -6.33 13.66
C ASN A 59 -3.69 -7.79 13.85
N ASP A 60 -4.49 -8.37 12.95
CA ASP A 60 -5.06 -9.68 13.14
C ASP A 60 -5.21 -10.38 11.78
N MET A 61 -4.62 -11.56 11.66
CA MET A 61 -4.67 -12.36 10.44
C MET A 61 -5.89 -13.28 10.40
N ASP A 62 -6.47 -13.62 11.56
CA ASP A 62 -7.60 -14.54 11.64
C ASP A 62 -8.96 -13.88 11.90
N ASP A 63 -8.98 -12.55 12.10
CA ASP A 63 -10.16 -11.75 12.46
C ASP A 63 -10.80 -12.13 13.81
N ASP A 64 -10.12 -12.84 14.69
CA ASP A 64 -10.58 -13.09 16.03
C ASP A 64 -9.91 -12.12 17.01
N PRO A 65 -10.61 -11.07 17.48
CA PRO A 65 -10.02 -10.06 18.36
C PRO A 65 -9.60 -10.63 19.74
N PHE A 66 -9.73 -11.92 19.95
CA PHE A 66 -9.53 -12.54 21.26
C PHE A 66 -8.57 -13.73 21.29
N THR A 67 -8.10 -14.20 20.14
CA THR A 67 -7.24 -15.38 20.13
C THR A 67 -6.03 -15.23 19.21
N CYS A 68 -4.86 -15.37 19.82
CA CYS A 68 -3.60 -15.56 19.12
C CYS A 68 -3.21 -17.04 19.02
N ILE A 69 -4.18 -17.96 19.08
CA ILE A 69 -3.88 -19.38 19.35
C ILE A 69 -3.74 -20.18 18.05
N ASP A 70 -4.31 -19.69 16.97
CA ASP A 70 -4.44 -20.48 15.74
C ASP A 70 -3.61 -19.96 14.56
N ASP A 71 -2.80 -18.94 14.79
CA ASP A 71 -1.99 -18.40 13.73
C ASP A 71 -0.85 -19.31 13.35
N PRO A 72 -0.58 -19.41 12.05
CA PRO A 72 0.67 -20.01 11.64
C PRO A 72 1.81 -19.19 12.27
N PRO A 73 2.78 -19.86 12.92
CA PRO A 73 3.93 -19.14 13.45
C PRO A 73 4.53 -18.29 12.34
N ASP A 74 4.90 -17.06 12.65
CA ASP A 74 5.63 -16.20 11.75
C ASP A 74 6.66 -17.03 10.99
N PRO A 75 6.53 -17.19 9.66
CA PRO A 75 7.44 -18.03 8.89
C PRO A 75 8.88 -17.49 8.91
N LEU A 76 9.07 -16.25 9.38
CA LEU A 76 10.36 -15.59 9.48
C LEU A 76 10.94 -15.64 10.91
N ASP A 77 10.17 -16.01 11.94
CA ASP A 77 10.70 -16.14 13.29
C ASP A 77 11.40 -17.51 13.49
N PRO A 78 12.74 -17.54 13.57
CA PRO A 78 13.48 -18.76 13.86
C PRO A 78 13.31 -19.25 15.30
N ASN A 79 12.66 -18.46 16.17
CA ASN A 79 12.48 -18.77 17.58
C ASN A 79 11.15 -18.24 18.11
N PRO A 80 10.00 -18.78 17.61
CA PRO A 80 8.68 -18.28 17.94
C PRO A 80 8.50 -18.26 19.46
N GLN A 81 8.44 -17.07 20.04
CA GLN A 81 8.07 -16.88 21.42
C GLN A 81 6.56 -17.01 21.53
N PRO A 82 6.06 -17.43 22.70
CA PRO A 82 4.63 -17.35 22.93
C PRO A 82 4.21 -15.89 22.79
N ILE A 83 3.48 -15.64 21.74
CA ILE A 83 3.00 -14.33 21.35
C ILE A 83 2.00 -13.86 22.41
N PRO A 84 2.06 -12.62 22.92
CA PRO A 84 1.08 -12.08 23.86
C PRO A 84 -0.28 -11.87 23.21
N ALA A 85 -1.35 -11.90 23.97
CA ALA A 85 -2.73 -11.83 23.49
C ALA A 85 -3.06 -10.49 22.78
N ASP A 86 -3.41 -10.48 21.55
CA ASP A 86 -3.61 -9.47 20.48
C ASP A 86 -2.42 -9.32 19.54
N CYS A 87 -1.98 -10.37 18.99
CA CYS A 87 -0.60 -10.59 18.72
C CYS A 87 -0.29 -11.22 17.40
N ASP A 88 -1.07 -10.96 16.41
CA ASP A 88 -0.70 -11.22 15.04
C ASP A 88 -0.46 -9.95 14.29
N PRO A 89 0.64 -9.27 14.60
CA PRO A 89 0.96 -8.11 13.81
C PRO A 89 1.10 -8.60 12.37
N LYS A 90 0.18 -8.17 11.55
CA LYS A 90 0.28 -8.34 10.11
C LYS A 90 1.56 -7.73 9.55
N ILE A 91 2.19 -6.85 10.33
CA ILE A 91 3.44 -6.19 10.01
C ILE A 91 4.59 -6.99 10.60
N ILE A 92 5.45 -7.52 9.73
CA ILE A 92 6.58 -8.39 10.12
C ILE A 92 7.93 -7.67 10.16
N ALA A 93 8.04 -6.46 9.60
CA ALA A 93 9.24 -5.63 9.66
C ALA A 93 8.86 -4.15 9.54
N PHE A 94 9.65 -3.29 10.14
CA PHE A 94 9.50 -1.85 10.06
C PHE A 94 10.85 -1.18 9.78
N TYR A 95 10.94 -0.43 8.69
CA TYR A 95 12.07 0.41 8.35
C TYR A 95 11.66 1.88 8.32
N ASP A 96 12.41 2.71 9.04
CA ASP A 96 12.20 4.15 9.12
C ASP A 96 13.30 4.89 8.36
N ALA A 97 13.01 5.29 7.13
CA ALA A 97 13.91 6.06 6.30
C ALA A 97 13.90 7.57 6.62
N VAL A 98 12.86 8.06 7.34
CA VAL A 98 12.64 9.51 7.55
C VAL A 98 13.38 10.04 8.77
N PHE A 99 13.33 9.31 9.88
CA PHE A 99 13.81 9.83 11.16
C PHE A 99 15.12 9.18 11.64
N THR A 100 15.31 7.91 11.35
CA THR A 100 16.40 7.14 11.94
C THR A 100 17.29 6.45 10.94
N ASP A 101 16.81 6.14 9.74
CA ASP A 101 17.50 5.33 8.73
C ASP A 101 17.89 3.93 9.28
N GLU A 102 16.99 3.36 10.09
CA GLU A 102 17.20 2.08 10.75
C GLU A 102 15.96 1.18 10.63
N GLU A 103 16.20 -0.13 10.71
CA GLU A 103 15.15 -1.12 10.90
C GLU A 103 14.83 -1.23 12.40
N HIS A 104 13.55 -1.22 12.72
CA HIS A 104 13.01 -1.30 14.06
C HIS A 104 12.21 -2.58 14.25
N ASP A 105 11.87 -2.87 15.51
CA ASP A 105 10.93 -3.93 15.81
C ASP A 105 9.57 -3.64 15.17
N ALA A 106 8.95 -4.66 14.58
CA ALA A 106 7.65 -4.52 13.91
C ALA A 106 6.55 -3.98 14.83
N SER A 107 6.63 -4.26 16.14
CA SER A 107 5.71 -3.73 17.15
C SER A 107 5.82 -2.22 17.37
N GLU A 108 6.90 -1.60 16.90
CA GLU A 108 7.11 -0.14 16.93
C GLU A 108 6.54 0.55 15.69
N SER A 109 5.93 -0.21 14.77
CA SER A 109 5.37 0.29 13.52
C SER A 109 4.35 1.41 13.77
N PHE A 110 4.57 2.54 13.11
CA PHE A 110 3.68 3.69 13.19
C PHE A 110 3.50 4.35 11.81
N ASP A 111 2.52 5.23 11.74
CA ASP A 111 2.23 6.05 10.56
C ASP A 111 2.38 7.52 10.93
N SER A 112 3.27 8.23 10.27
CA SER A 112 3.47 9.67 10.47
C SER A 112 2.33 10.53 9.92
N GLY A 113 1.53 9.95 9.02
CA GLY A 113 0.33 10.53 8.42
C GLY A 113 -0.92 9.72 8.75
N THR A 114 -1.58 9.23 7.75
CA THR A 114 -2.68 8.25 7.79
C THR A 114 -2.79 7.52 6.46
N HIS A 115 -2.00 7.97 5.48
CA HIS A 115 -2.12 7.55 4.10
C HIS A 115 -1.62 6.11 3.92
N GLY A 116 -0.44 5.79 4.44
CA GLY A 116 0.14 4.45 4.32
C GLY A 116 -0.67 3.36 5.02
N THR A 117 -1.27 3.68 6.19
CA THR A 117 -2.22 2.77 6.85
C THR A 117 -3.44 2.47 5.97
N HIS A 118 -3.96 3.49 5.28
CA HIS A 118 -5.07 3.31 4.34
C HIS A 118 -4.66 2.47 3.12
N VAL A 119 -3.48 2.73 2.55
CA VAL A 119 -2.91 1.93 1.45
C VAL A 119 -2.73 0.47 1.86
N ALA A 120 -2.17 0.23 3.06
CA ALA A 120 -2.03 -1.10 3.64
C ALA A 120 -3.37 -1.82 3.77
N GLY A 121 -4.40 -1.12 4.26
CA GLY A 121 -5.77 -1.65 4.37
C GLY A 121 -6.37 -2.05 3.02
N ILE A 122 -6.14 -1.26 1.96
CA ILE A 122 -6.59 -1.59 0.60
C ILE A 122 -5.84 -2.82 0.06
N ALA A 123 -4.53 -2.88 0.28
CA ALA A 123 -3.70 -3.97 -0.23
C ALA A 123 -4.02 -5.29 0.49
N ALA A 124 -4.02 -5.27 1.81
CA ALA A 124 -4.00 -6.50 2.60
C ALA A 124 -4.75 -6.42 3.93
N GLY A 125 -5.67 -5.49 4.11
CA GLY A 125 -6.45 -5.41 5.35
C GLY A 125 -7.22 -6.70 5.63
N SER A 126 -7.14 -7.21 6.85
CA SER A 126 -7.92 -8.36 7.34
C SER A 126 -9.36 -7.96 7.72
N GLY A 127 -9.59 -6.66 7.93
CA GLY A 127 -10.91 -6.08 8.20
C GLY A 127 -11.29 -5.99 9.67
N GLY A 128 -10.52 -6.57 10.60
CA GLY A 128 -10.78 -6.50 12.04
C GLY A 128 -12.21 -6.86 12.45
N GLY A 129 -12.85 -7.76 11.73
CA GLY A 129 -14.26 -8.13 11.95
C GLY A 129 -15.28 -7.05 11.55
N GLN A 130 -14.86 -5.93 10.99
CA GLN A 130 -15.74 -4.84 10.60
C GLN A 130 -16.49 -5.15 9.29
N THR A 131 -17.75 -4.83 9.26
CA THR A 131 -18.61 -5.01 8.10
C THR A 131 -19.34 -3.73 7.74
N ASP A 132 -19.61 -3.57 6.46
CA ASP A 132 -20.53 -2.53 5.99
C ASP A 132 -21.92 -2.74 6.59
N PRO A 133 -22.48 -1.76 7.31
CA PRO A 133 -23.77 -1.92 7.99
C PRO A 133 -24.96 -2.06 7.04
N THR A 134 -24.79 -1.73 5.76
CA THR A 134 -25.85 -1.78 4.76
C THR A 134 -25.82 -3.11 3.98
N THR A 135 -24.63 -3.54 3.60
CA THR A 135 -24.43 -4.73 2.77
C THR A 135 -24.07 -5.98 3.55
N GLY A 136 -23.52 -5.82 4.77
CA GLY A 136 -22.98 -6.90 5.58
C GLY A 136 -21.66 -7.48 5.04
N LEU A 137 -21.06 -6.85 4.02
CA LEU A 137 -19.78 -7.26 3.47
C LEU A 137 -18.63 -6.78 4.36
N ARG A 138 -17.59 -7.58 4.49
CA ARG A 138 -16.41 -7.23 5.28
C ARG A 138 -15.55 -6.19 4.56
N TYR A 139 -14.97 -5.29 5.32
CA TYR A 139 -13.96 -4.34 4.83
C TYR A 139 -12.59 -5.02 4.80
N VAL A 140 -12.32 -5.83 3.78
CA VAL A 140 -11.06 -6.53 3.60
C VAL A 140 -10.30 -5.97 2.40
N GLY A 141 -8.98 -6.04 2.45
CA GLY A 141 -8.11 -5.70 1.33
C GLY A 141 -8.14 -6.76 0.23
N ALA A 142 -7.37 -6.52 -0.84
CA ALA A 142 -7.30 -7.45 -1.97
C ALA A 142 -6.60 -8.78 -1.62
N ALA A 143 -5.64 -8.74 -0.72
CA ALA A 143 -4.84 -9.89 -0.29
C ALA A 143 -4.84 -10.02 1.25
N PRO A 144 -5.99 -10.36 1.87
CA PRO A 144 -6.13 -10.33 3.33
C PRO A 144 -5.21 -11.32 4.05
N GLY A 145 -4.76 -12.36 3.39
CA GLY A 145 -3.80 -13.34 3.91
C GLY A 145 -2.32 -12.96 3.75
N ALA A 146 -2.00 -11.81 3.13
CA ALA A 146 -0.61 -11.40 2.95
C ALA A 146 -0.03 -10.75 4.21
N TRP A 147 1.26 -10.95 4.44
CA TRP A 147 2.05 -10.21 5.43
C TRP A 147 2.41 -8.82 4.91
N LEU A 148 2.65 -7.89 5.82
CA LEU A 148 3.01 -6.51 5.49
C LEU A 148 4.39 -6.15 6.06
N ILE A 149 5.08 -5.28 5.34
CA ILE A 149 6.26 -4.56 5.82
C ILE A 149 5.95 -3.08 5.76
N ASN A 150 6.21 -2.38 6.85
CA ASN A 150 6.15 -0.93 6.90
C ASN A 150 7.48 -0.33 6.46
N ILE A 151 7.48 0.45 5.40
CA ILE A 151 8.60 1.30 5.01
C ILE A 151 8.12 2.75 5.11
N LEU A 152 8.42 3.38 6.24
CA LEU A 152 8.15 4.80 6.47
C LEU A 152 9.17 5.63 5.68
N ALA A 153 8.72 6.25 4.59
CA ALA A 153 9.59 6.92 3.63
C ALA A 153 9.03 8.27 3.16
N CYS A 154 7.96 8.76 3.76
CA CYS A 154 7.29 10.03 3.46
C CYS A 154 6.65 10.57 4.77
N CYS A 155 6.40 11.84 5.02
CA CYS A 155 6.22 12.99 4.14
C CYS A 155 6.80 14.24 4.79
N ASP A 156 8.07 14.31 4.91
CA ASP A 156 8.78 15.56 5.21
C ASP A 156 9.11 16.34 3.91
N GLY A 157 8.87 15.71 2.75
CA GLY A 157 9.07 16.29 1.43
C GLY A 157 10.38 15.85 0.75
N ASP A 158 11.12 14.91 1.35
CA ASP A 158 12.37 14.44 0.77
C ASP A 158 12.17 13.15 -0.06
N ILE A 159 12.49 13.25 -1.36
CA ILE A 159 12.45 12.10 -2.28
C ILE A 159 13.60 11.11 -1.96
N GLU A 160 14.66 11.59 -1.34
CA GLU A 160 15.81 10.76 -0.97
C GLU A 160 15.39 9.66 0.00
N ASP A 161 14.51 9.95 0.97
CA ASP A 161 14.00 8.97 1.93
C ASP A 161 13.17 7.88 1.25
N VAL A 162 12.37 8.26 0.25
CA VAL A 162 11.60 7.29 -0.53
C VAL A 162 12.52 6.39 -1.35
N MET A 163 13.56 6.95 -1.95
CA MET A 163 14.56 6.17 -2.69
C MET A 163 15.36 5.26 -1.77
N GLN A 164 15.65 5.71 -0.55
CA GLN A 164 16.33 4.93 0.48
C GLN A 164 15.46 3.76 0.96
N GLY A 165 14.18 3.99 1.22
CA GLY A 165 13.22 2.94 1.53
C GLY A 165 13.10 1.89 0.42
N ALA A 166 13.09 2.33 -0.83
CA ALA A 166 13.10 1.43 -1.99
C ALA A 166 14.42 0.62 -2.08
N GLN A 167 15.56 1.24 -1.77
CA GLN A 167 16.85 0.55 -1.71
C GLN A 167 16.88 -0.49 -0.58
N TRP A 168 16.37 -0.12 0.61
CA TRP A 168 16.26 -1.06 1.71
C TRP A 168 15.44 -2.31 1.33
N ALA A 169 14.32 -2.12 0.61
CA ALA A 169 13.53 -3.25 0.13
C ALA A 169 14.32 -4.18 -0.82
N ILE A 170 15.18 -3.62 -1.69
CA ILE A 170 16.06 -4.41 -2.55
C ILE A 170 17.06 -5.22 -1.71
N ASP A 171 17.74 -4.55 -0.78
CA ASP A 171 18.82 -5.13 0.02
C ASP A 171 18.31 -6.21 0.99
N ASN A 172 17.07 -6.08 1.44
CA ASN A 172 16.44 -6.98 2.40
C ASN A 172 15.39 -7.93 1.79
N LYS A 173 15.29 -7.98 0.45
CA LYS A 173 14.33 -8.83 -0.25
C LYS A 173 14.33 -10.27 0.23
N ASP A 174 15.52 -10.89 0.27
CA ASP A 174 15.67 -12.30 0.63
C ASP A 174 15.60 -12.52 2.15
N VAL A 175 15.84 -11.48 2.96
CA VAL A 175 15.75 -11.55 4.42
C VAL A 175 14.29 -11.60 4.86
N HIS A 176 13.47 -10.76 4.28
CA HIS A 176 12.05 -10.63 4.62
C HIS A 176 11.12 -11.29 3.59
N ASN A 177 11.65 -11.96 2.57
CA ASN A 177 10.89 -12.57 1.48
C ASN A 177 9.94 -11.57 0.79
N ILE A 178 10.42 -10.37 0.47
CA ILE A 178 9.60 -9.32 -0.14
C ILE A 178 9.22 -9.72 -1.56
N ASP A 179 7.93 -9.95 -1.79
CA ASP A 179 7.38 -10.27 -3.10
C ASP A 179 6.93 -9.03 -3.86
N ILE A 180 6.37 -8.06 -3.13
CA ILE A 180 5.71 -6.90 -3.71
C ILE A 180 6.15 -5.64 -2.96
N VAL A 181 6.43 -4.56 -3.69
CA VAL A 181 6.50 -3.19 -3.17
C VAL A 181 5.36 -2.39 -3.78
N THR A 182 4.57 -1.73 -2.96
CA THR A 182 3.56 -0.76 -3.41
C THR A 182 3.88 0.62 -2.89
N SER A 183 3.82 1.62 -3.77
CA SER A 183 4.03 3.03 -3.42
C SER A 183 2.91 3.88 -4.02
N SER A 184 2.12 4.49 -3.15
CA SER A 184 1.04 5.41 -3.54
C SER A 184 1.48 6.86 -3.40
N LEU A 185 2.74 7.13 -3.77
CA LEU A 185 3.39 8.42 -3.71
C LEU A 185 3.73 8.92 -5.11
N GLY A 186 3.84 10.23 -5.24
CA GLY A 186 4.27 10.88 -6.48
C GLY A 186 4.85 12.25 -6.19
N GLU A 187 5.72 12.72 -7.07
CA GLU A 187 6.28 14.05 -6.99
C GLU A 187 5.20 15.08 -7.28
N GLN A 188 4.93 15.98 -6.31
CA GLN A 188 4.04 17.11 -6.54
C GLN A 188 4.75 18.15 -7.41
N GLN A 189 4.39 18.21 -8.66
CA GLN A 189 4.95 19.18 -9.58
C GLN A 189 4.22 20.52 -9.45
N PHE A 190 4.84 21.47 -8.75
CA PHE A 190 4.39 22.87 -8.76
C PHE A 190 4.87 23.66 -9.95
N GLU A 191 5.83 23.13 -10.73
CA GLU A 191 6.40 23.72 -11.92
C GLU A 191 6.35 22.75 -13.10
N ILE A 192 6.46 23.29 -14.33
CA ILE A 192 6.44 22.50 -15.56
C ILE A 192 7.73 21.69 -15.64
N HIS A 193 7.69 20.45 -15.18
CA HIS A 193 8.73 19.48 -15.47
C HIS A 193 8.39 18.74 -16.76
N PHE A 194 9.31 18.78 -17.70
CA PHE A 194 9.13 18.18 -19.02
C PHE A 194 9.58 16.71 -19.07
N ASP A 195 9.93 16.11 -17.95
CA ASP A 195 10.65 14.84 -17.89
C ASP A 195 9.82 13.69 -17.30
N ASN A 196 8.55 13.57 -17.68
CA ASN A 196 7.77 12.36 -17.42
C ASN A 196 8.12 11.29 -18.46
N ASP A 197 9.37 10.88 -18.49
CA ASP A 197 9.92 9.96 -19.50
C ASP A 197 10.58 8.71 -18.87
N GLY A 198 10.42 8.54 -17.56
CA GLY A 198 10.98 7.44 -16.79
C GLY A 198 12.48 7.58 -16.51
N ASN A 199 13.02 8.80 -16.63
CA ASN A 199 14.45 9.04 -16.44
C ASN A 199 14.78 9.76 -15.12
N SER A 200 13.78 10.13 -14.30
CA SER A 200 14.06 10.68 -12.97
C SER A 200 14.86 9.68 -12.12
N ALA A 201 15.56 10.16 -11.12
CA ALA A 201 16.29 9.29 -10.20
C ALA A 201 15.34 8.33 -9.50
N TRP A 202 14.19 8.83 -9.08
CA TRP A 202 13.15 8.03 -8.42
C TRP A 202 12.56 6.96 -9.35
N SER A 203 12.16 7.30 -10.58
CA SER A 203 11.64 6.33 -11.55
C SER A 203 12.65 5.21 -11.84
N ARG A 204 13.94 5.56 -11.96
CA ARG A 204 15.00 4.56 -12.13
C ARG A 204 15.22 3.69 -10.90
N GLN A 205 15.07 4.25 -9.70
CA GLN A 205 15.13 3.47 -8.47
C GLN A 205 14.02 2.42 -8.43
N MET A 206 12.80 2.80 -8.84
CA MET A 206 11.68 1.85 -8.91
C MET A 206 11.87 0.78 -10.00
N ASP A 207 12.49 1.13 -11.13
CA ASP A 207 12.93 0.12 -12.12
C ASP A 207 13.92 -0.87 -11.50
N MET A 208 14.86 -0.41 -10.65
CA MET A 208 15.81 -1.30 -9.96
C MET A 208 15.13 -2.24 -8.96
N VAL A 209 14.04 -1.85 -8.31
CA VAL A 209 13.23 -2.72 -7.46
C VAL A 209 12.69 -3.89 -8.28
N VAL A 210 12.16 -3.62 -9.48
CA VAL A 210 11.67 -4.67 -10.39
C VAL A 210 12.82 -5.55 -10.89
N GLU A 211 13.96 -4.96 -11.24
CA GLU A 211 15.16 -5.71 -11.67
C GLU A 211 15.69 -6.64 -10.57
N ALA A 212 15.51 -6.28 -9.30
CA ALA A 212 15.80 -7.14 -8.15
C ALA A 212 14.82 -8.33 -8.03
N GLY A 213 13.78 -8.37 -8.86
CA GLY A 213 12.77 -9.43 -8.88
C GLY A 213 11.64 -9.23 -7.87
N ILE A 214 11.33 -7.97 -7.53
CA ILE A 214 10.19 -7.58 -6.69
C ILE A 214 9.11 -7.02 -7.61
N ILE A 215 7.88 -7.50 -7.48
CA ILE A 215 6.73 -6.91 -8.17
C ILE A 215 6.49 -5.51 -7.61
N THR A 216 6.41 -4.52 -8.47
CA THR A 216 6.29 -3.13 -8.02
C THR A 216 5.06 -2.47 -8.61
N THR A 217 4.24 -1.84 -7.76
CA THR A 217 3.06 -1.08 -8.17
C THR A 217 3.17 0.37 -7.71
N LEU A 218 2.86 1.29 -8.61
CA LEU A 218 3.00 2.73 -8.40
C LEU A 218 1.70 3.46 -8.71
N SER A 219 1.47 4.59 -8.03
CA SER A 219 0.38 5.49 -8.40
C SER A 219 0.70 6.26 -9.67
N ALA A 220 -0.34 6.53 -10.47
CA ALA A 220 -0.23 7.38 -11.67
C ALA A 220 -0.32 8.89 -11.36
N GLY A 221 -0.55 9.27 -10.10
CA GLY A 221 -0.78 10.66 -9.69
C GLY A 221 -2.26 11.07 -9.71
N ASN A 222 -2.53 12.30 -9.28
CA ASN A 222 -3.89 12.86 -9.14
C ASN A 222 -4.12 14.11 -10.02
N GLU A 223 -3.18 14.46 -10.89
CA GLU A 223 -3.09 15.75 -11.57
C GLU A 223 -3.88 15.83 -12.87
N PHE A 224 -4.53 14.73 -13.26
CA PHE A 224 -5.38 14.68 -14.44
C PHE A 224 -6.55 15.68 -14.33
N GLY A 225 -6.56 16.66 -15.22
CA GLY A 225 -7.64 17.66 -15.30
C GLY A 225 -7.38 18.96 -14.55
N GLY A 226 -6.20 19.19 -14.01
CA GLY A 226 -5.78 20.51 -13.53
C GLY A 226 -5.86 21.56 -14.63
N ALA A 227 -6.36 22.76 -14.29
CA ALA A 227 -6.70 23.83 -15.23
C ALA A 227 -5.53 24.32 -16.11
N THR A 228 -4.32 23.87 -15.86
CA THR A 228 -3.09 24.32 -16.55
C THR A 228 -2.61 23.35 -17.63
N PHE A 229 -2.98 22.07 -17.59
CA PHE A 229 -2.47 21.07 -18.55
C PHE A 229 -3.57 20.10 -18.99
N ALA A 230 -4.46 20.56 -19.88
CA ALA A 230 -5.37 19.70 -20.61
C ALA A 230 -4.58 18.97 -21.71
N GLY A 231 -4.02 17.81 -21.41
CA GLY A 231 -3.29 17.06 -22.43
C GLY A 231 -2.43 15.93 -21.87
N CYS A 232 -1.73 15.24 -22.68
CA CYS A 232 -0.87 14.11 -22.40
C CYS A 232 0.26 14.43 -21.40
N ASN A 233 0.79 13.42 -20.72
CA ASN A 233 1.87 13.47 -19.72
C ASN A 233 1.43 14.00 -18.34
N THR A 234 0.42 13.35 -17.77
CA THR A 234 -0.06 13.65 -16.42
C THR A 234 0.27 12.53 -15.43
N ILE A 235 1.05 11.53 -15.84
CA ILE A 235 1.61 10.53 -14.93
C ILE A 235 2.90 11.13 -14.37
N ASP A 236 2.93 11.29 -13.05
CA ASP A 236 4.09 11.86 -12.37
C ASP A 236 5.15 10.79 -12.05
N SER A 237 6.36 11.26 -11.73
CA SER A 237 7.39 10.38 -11.18
C SER A 237 6.97 9.93 -9.75
N PRO A 238 7.11 8.66 -9.41
CA PRO A 238 7.75 7.59 -10.17
C PRO A 238 6.79 6.76 -11.05
N GLY A 239 5.51 7.13 -11.16
CA GLY A 239 4.52 6.39 -11.94
C GLY A 239 4.88 6.24 -13.42
N ASP A 240 5.76 7.09 -13.95
CA ASP A 240 6.32 7.03 -15.30
C ASP A 240 7.50 6.04 -15.45
N ALA A 241 7.90 5.35 -14.40
CA ALA A 241 8.93 4.31 -14.46
C ALA A 241 8.55 3.22 -15.49
N ARG A 242 9.54 2.50 -16.02
CA ARG A 242 9.35 1.67 -17.22
C ARG A 242 8.96 0.23 -16.92
N LEU A 243 9.32 -0.27 -15.76
CA LEU A 243 9.15 -1.68 -15.39
C LEU A 243 8.01 -1.92 -14.39
N PRO A 244 7.73 -1.04 -13.43
CA PRO A 244 6.60 -1.19 -12.53
C PRO A 244 5.24 -1.19 -13.22
N VAL A 245 4.23 -1.66 -12.50
CA VAL A 245 2.83 -1.52 -12.88
C VAL A 245 2.32 -0.17 -12.34
N THR A 246 1.73 0.63 -13.22
CA THR A 246 1.16 1.94 -12.88
C THR A 246 -0.30 2.00 -13.28
#